data_dd87613c2aff5f8a185fc43233344950
#
_entry.id   dd87613c2aff5f8a185fc43233344950
#
_cell.length_a   1.000
_cell.length_b   1.000
_cell.length_c   1.000
_cell.angle_alpha   90.00
_cell.angle_beta   90.00
_cell.angle_gamma   90.00
#
_symmetry.space_group_name_H-M   'P 1'
#
loop_
_entity.id
_entity.type
_entity.pdbx_description
1 polymer ?
#
loop_
_entity_poly.entity_id
_entity_poly.type
_entity_poly.pdbx_seq_one_letter_code
_entity_poly.pdbx_strand_id
1 'polypeptide(L)'
;MKKILTLIITCFLSLSLSGCSNSKNNEDILAFFNALDNTLNLKSAQINGSLTMKDSKLNIDAQILQKDDLQVSSSIGLVAGKNVQNDFLNFYIKDGKTYLNSMGTKTQSTVDKIGLKQNSKLNTYNPFLDLTDDQLC
;
A
#
# COMPACT_ATOMS: atom_id res chain seq x y z
N MET A 1 9.92 3.58 -12.62
CA MET A 1 9.09 3.10 -11.51
C MET A 1 9.88 2.37 -10.42
N LYS A 2 10.84 1.45 -10.73
CA LYS A 2 11.71 0.83 -9.70
C LYS A 2 12.44 1.86 -8.81
N LYS A 3 12.93 2.96 -9.38
CA LYS A 3 13.66 4.03 -8.65
C LYS A 3 12.79 4.80 -7.64
N ILE A 4 11.49 4.97 -7.91
CA ILE A 4 10.56 5.69 -7.02
C ILE A 4 10.18 4.80 -5.83
N LEU A 5 9.95 3.52 -6.06
CA LEU A 5 9.68 2.55 -5.00
C LEU A 5 10.89 2.41 -4.06
N THR A 6 12.11 2.37 -4.63
CA THR A 6 13.36 2.34 -3.86
C THR A 6 13.52 3.61 -3.02
N LEU A 7 13.18 4.78 -3.55
CA LEU A 7 13.28 6.06 -2.83
C LEU A 7 12.31 6.12 -1.64
N ILE A 8 11.08 5.63 -1.80
CA ILE A 8 10.08 5.59 -0.72
C ILE A 8 10.53 4.62 0.38
N ILE A 9 11.04 3.44 0.02
CA ILE A 9 11.57 2.46 0.97
C ILE A 9 12.81 3.01 1.70
N THR A 10 13.69 3.72 1.00
CA THR A 10 14.89 4.33 1.60
C THR A 10 14.53 5.47 2.57
N CYS A 11 13.50 6.27 2.27
CA CYS A 11 13.01 7.32 3.16
C CYS A 11 12.40 6.75 4.46
N PHE A 12 11.68 5.62 4.38
CA PHE A 12 11.17 4.93 5.57
C PHE A 12 12.29 4.30 6.41
N LEU A 13 13.30 3.74 5.78
CA LEU A 13 14.47 3.14 6.46
C LEU A 13 15.34 4.19 7.18
N SER A 14 15.47 5.40 6.66
CA SER A 14 16.28 6.44 7.29
C SER A 14 15.65 7.03 8.57
N LEU A 15 14.35 6.88 8.78
CA LEU A 15 13.65 7.32 10.00
C LEU A 15 13.77 6.32 11.16
N SER A 16 14.12 5.06 10.87
CA SER A 16 14.19 3.99 11.88
C SER A 16 15.59 3.73 12.44
N LEU A 17 16.67 4.31 11.87
CA LEU A 17 18.06 4.00 12.25
C LEU A 17 18.60 4.77 13.45
N SER A 18 17.83 5.62 14.12
CA SER A 18 18.28 6.41 15.27
C SER A 18 17.78 5.91 16.64
N GLY A 19 17.18 4.72 16.73
CA GLY A 19 16.39 4.30 17.89
C GLY A 19 16.87 3.15 18.78
N CYS A 20 17.90 2.42 18.43
CA CYS A 20 18.25 1.18 19.15
C CYS A 20 19.23 1.35 20.33
N SER A 21 18.97 2.27 21.27
CA SER A 21 19.82 2.36 22.45
C SER A 21 19.11 2.31 23.83
N ASN A 22 17.80 2.09 23.88
CA ASN A 22 17.07 1.97 25.15
C ASN A 22 16.04 0.82 25.09
N SER A 23 15.98 -0.01 26.09
CA SER A 23 15.09 -1.19 26.18
C SER A 23 13.59 -0.89 25.98
N LYS A 24 13.14 0.32 26.26
CA LYS A 24 11.77 0.75 25.96
C LYS A 24 11.48 0.93 24.47
N ASN A 25 12.50 1.31 23.69
CA ASN A 25 12.33 1.51 22.24
C ASN A 25 12.20 0.17 21.50
N ASN A 26 12.73 -0.91 22.04
CA ASN A 26 12.66 -2.22 21.40
C ASN A 26 11.22 -2.78 21.42
N GLU A 27 10.49 -2.59 22.51
CA GLU A 27 9.08 -3.00 22.57
C GLU A 27 8.21 -2.26 21.54
N ASP A 28 8.44 -0.95 21.37
CA ASP A 28 7.69 -0.14 20.39
C ASP A 28 8.05 -0.53 18.95
N ILE A 29 9.31 -0.84 18.68
CA ILE A 29 9.79 -1.30 17.38
C ILE A 29 9.18 -2.66 17.04
N LEU A 30 9.25 -3.62 17.95
CA LEU A 30 8.64 -4.95 17.78
C LEU A 30 7.12 -4.85 17.63
N ALA A 31 6.46 -3.98 18.40
CA ALA A 31 5.04 -3.73 18.25
C ALA A 31 4.68 -3.19 16.85
N PHE A 32 5.52 -2.32 16.28
CA PHE A 32 5.34 -1.83 14.91
C PHE A 32 5.46 -2.95 13.87
N PHE A 33 6.51 -3.78 13.95
CA PHE A 33 6.68 -4.89 13.00
C PHE A 33 5.60 -5.95 13.13
N ASN A 34 5.16 -6.26 14.34
CA ASN A 34 4.03 -7.14 14.58
C ASN A 34 2.72 -6.57 14.01
N ALA A 35 2.48 -5.26 14.17
CA ALA A 35 1.32 -4.59 13.58
C ALA A 35 1.39 -4.60 12.04
N LEU A 36 2.56 -4.38 11.46
CA LEU A 36 2.79 -4.46 10.01
C LEU A 36 2.50 -5.86 9.49
N ASP A 37 3.06 -6.90 10.11
CA ASP A 37 2.83 -8.29 9.71
C ASP A 37 1.35 -8.66 9.82
N ASN A 38 0.69 -8.33 10.93
CA ASN A 38 -0.74 -8.53 11.12
C ASN A 38 -1.56 -7.82 10.03
N THR A 39 -1.18 -6.60 9.65
CA THR A 39 -1.86 -5.82 8.60
C THR A 39 -1.70 -6.49 7.23
N LEU A 40 -0.49 -6.96 6.90
CA LEU A 40 -0.21 -7.64 5.63
C LEU A 40 -0.87 -9.03 5.55
N ASN A 41 -1.21 -9.63 6.68
CA ASN A 41 -1.91 -10.92 6.77
C ASN A 41 -3.45 -10.80 6.86
N LEU A 42 -4.02 -9.59 6.88
CA LEU A 42 -5.47 -9.41 6.90
C LEU A 42 -6.11 -10.08 5.68
N LYS A 43 -7.18 -10.84 5.91
CA LYS A 43 -7.95 -11.47 4.83
C LYS A 43 -8.70 -10.46 3.99
N SER A 44 -9.08 -9.33 4.59
CA SER A 44 -9.71 -8.21 3.92
C SER A 44 -9.46 -6.93 4.69
N ALA A 45 -9.35 -5.82 3.96
CA ALA A 45 -9.25 -4.48 4.52
C ALA A 45 -10.03 -3.49 3.66
N GLN A 46 -10.58 -2.47 4.30
CA GLN A 46 -11.16 -1.30 3.62
C GLN A 46 -10.46 -0.05 4.14
N ILE A 47 -10.06 0.80 3.22
CA ILE A 47 -9.35 2.05 3.49
C ILE A 47 -10.17 3.18 2.88
N ASN A 48 -10.59 4.12 3.73
CA ASN A 48 -11.25 5.35 3.29
C ASN A 48 -10.44 6.52 3.82
N GLY A 49 -10.14 7.46 2.95
CA GLY A 49 -9.36 8.61 3.32
C GLY A 49 -9.64 9.83 2.46
N SER A 50 -9.25 10.99 2.94
CA SER A 50 -9.28 12.20 2.14
C SER A 50 -8.08 13.08 2.46
N LEU A 51 -7.54 13.72 1.42
CA LEU A 51 -6.50 14.72 1.52
C LEU A 51 -7.05 16.04 1.00
N THR A 52 -7.07 17.06 1.85
CA THR A 52 -7.56 18.40 1.50
C THR A 52 -6.37 19.36 1.39
N MET A 53 -6.27 20.07 0.27
CA MET A 53 -5.24 21.07 -0.02
C MET A 53 -5.92 22.32 -0.57
N LYS A 54 -5.97 23.39 0.22
CA LYS A 54 -6.64 24.66 -0.16
C LYS A 54 -8.02 24.41 -0.81
N ASP A 55 -8.12 24.59 -2.13
CA ASP A 55 -9.35 24.49 -2.91
C ASP A 55 -9.56 23.12 -3.58
N SER A 56 -8.76 22.14 -3.22
CA SER A 56 -8.80 20.79 -3.78
C SER A 56 -8.92 19.73 -2.71
N LYS A 57 -9.66 18.66 -3.01
CA LYS A 57 -9.80 17.50 -2.15
C LYS A 57 -9.65 16.23 -2.96
N LEU A 58 -8.78 15.34 -2.53
CA LEU A 58 -8.69 13.96 -3.00
C LEU A 58 -9.45 13.06 -2.03
N ASN A 59 -10.36 12.25 -2.55
CA ASN A 59 -11.00 11.19 -1.81
C ASN A 59 -10.45 9.85 -2.28
N ILE A 60 -10.10 8.99 -1.34
CA ILE A 60 -9.53 7.66 -1.61
C ILE A 60 -10.46 6.64 -0.96
N ASP A 61 -10.88 5.68 -1.73
CA ASP A 61 -11.56 4.47 -1.28
C ASP A 61 -10.82 3.27 -1.84
N ALA A 62 -10.43 2.33 -0.98
CA ALA A 62 -9.77 1.12 -1.40
C ALA A 62 -10.24 -0.08 -0.59
N GLN A 63 -10.37 -1.21 -1.27
CA GLN A 63 -10.68 -2.49 -0.69
C GLN A 63 -9.64 -3.51 -1.11
N ILE A 64 -9.19 -4.31 -0.15
CA ILE A 64 -8.22 -5.38 -0.35
C ILE A 64 -8.87 -6.68 0.12
N LEU A 65 -8.75 -7.72 -0.69
CA LEU A 65 -9.19 -9.08 -0.35
C LEU A 65 -8.04 -10.04 -0.68
N GLN A 66 -7.68 -10.89 0.31
CA GLN A 66 -6.58 -11.85 0.21
C GLN A 66 -7.06 -13.25 0.61
N LYS A 67 -8.09 -13.78 -0.04
CA LYS A 67 -8.61 -15.11 0.27
C LYS A 67 -7.79 -16.19 -0.45
N ASP A 68 -7.95 -16.29 -1.75
CA ASP A 68 -7.25 -17.27 -2.60
C ASP A 68 -6.14 -16.60 -3.39
N ASP A 69 -6.36 -15.37 -3.83
CA ASP A 69 -5.43 -14.47 -4.51
C ASP A 69 -5.59 -13.04 -3.99
N LEU A 70 -4.66 -12.16 -4.36
CA LEU A 70 -4.75 -10.74 -4.05
C LEU A 70 -5.74 -10.07 -5.01
N GLN A 71 -6.81 -9.52 -4.45
CA GLN A 71 -7.74 -8.66 -5.15
C GLN A 71 -7.72 -7.27 -4.53
N VAL A 72 -7.67 -6.26 -5.37
CA VAL A 72 -7.67 -4.85 -4.95
C VAL A 72 -8.69 -4.10 -5.78
N SER A 73 -9.47 -3.26 -5.13
CA SER A 73 -10.31 -2.25 -5.78
C SER A 73 -9.97 -0.90 -5.16
N SER A 74 -9.59 0.07 -5.96
CA SER A 74 -9.29 1.41 -5.48
C SER A 74 -9.88 2.46 -6.39
N SER A 75 -10.52 3.46 -5.80
CA SER A 75 -11.06 4.63 -6.48
C SER A 75 -10.50 5.91 -5.85
N ILE A 76 -10.08 6.83 -6.70
CA ILE A 76 -9.63 8.15 -6.30
C ILE A 76 -10.53 9.17 -6.99
N GLY A 77 -11.23 9.96 -6.18
CA GLY A 77 -12.00 11.11 -6.62
C GLY A 77 -11.25 12.42 -6.40
N LEU A 78 -11.43 13.36 -7.30
CA LEU A 78 -10.86 14.71 -7.22
C LEU A 78 -11.98 15.74 -7.18
N VAL A 79 -11.92 16.64 -6.21
CA VAL A 79 -12.72 17.86 -6.15
C VAL A 79 -11.77 19.05 -6.26
N ALA A 80 -11.98 19.90 -7.25
CA ALA A 80 -11.18 21.13 -7.45
C ALA A 80 -12.14 22.31 -7.71
N GLY A 81 -12.33 23.13 -6.69
CA GLY A 81 -13.34 24.20 -6.71
C GLY A 81 -14.74 23.64 -6.92
N LYS A 82 -15.37 24.01 -8.05
CA LYS A 82 -16.71 23.52 -8.44
C LYS A 82 -16.68 22.22 -9.26
N ASN A 83 -15.51 21.76 -9.68
CA ASN A 83 -15.36 20.56 -10.49
C ASN A 83 -15.25 19.32 -9.59
N VAL A 84 -16.11 18.35 -9.81
CA VAL A 84 -16.11 17.06 -9.08
C VAL A 84 -15.93 15.94 -10.09
N GLN A 85 -14.85 15.16 -9.91
CA GLN A 85 -14.56 13.95 -10.67
C GLN A 85 -14.48 12.77 -9.69
N ASN A 86 -15.56 12.03 -9.54
CA ASN A 86 -15.59 10.89 -8.61
C ASN A 86 -14.70 9.72 -9.06
N ASP A 87 -14.51 9.57 -10.37
CA ASP A 87 -13.73 8.50 -10.99
C ASP A 87 -12.48 9.05 -11.69
N PHE A 88 -11.71 9.87 -10.96
CA PHE A 88 -10.46 10.43 -11.50
C PHE A 88 -9.46 9.34 -11.82
N LEU A 89 -9.32 8.36 -10.91
CA LEU A 89 -8.49 7.19 -11.10
C LEU A 89 -9.13 5.98 -10.43
N ASN A 90 -9.33 4.91 -11.17
CA ASN A 90 -9.74 3.62 -10.65
C ASN A 90 -8.68 2.57 -10.96
N PHE A 91 -8.30 1.79 -9.97
CA PHE A 91 -7.31 0.73 -10.09
C PHE A 91 -7.87 -0.57 -9.50
N TYR A 92 -7.71 -1.66 -10.24
CA TYR A 92 -8.17 -2.97 -9.81
C TYR A 92 -7.08 -4.02 -10.04
N ILE A 93 -6.99 -4.95 -9.10
CA ILE A 93 -6.27 -6.23 -9.27
C ILE A 93 -7.30 -7.34 -9.13
N LYS A 94 -7.37 -8.21 -10.12
CA LYS A 94 -8.24 -9.38 -10.10
C LYS A 94 -7.72 -10.43 -11.07
N ASP A 95 -7.74 -11.71 -10.64
CA ASP A 95 -7.38 -12.87 -11.47
C ASP A 95 -5.99 -12.73 -12.12
N GLY A 96 -4.99 -12.24 -11.38
CA GLY A 96 -3.63 -12.02 -11.86
C GLY A 96 -3.47 -10.87 -12.87
N LYS A 97 -4.49 -10.03 -13.03
CA LYS A 97 -4.50 -8.88 -13.94
C LYS A 97 -4.68 -7.57 -13.19
N THR A 98 -4.13 -6.51 -13.77
CA THR A 98 -4.33 -5.13 -13.33
C THR A 98 -5.19 -4.39 -14.34
N TYR A 99 -6.10 -3.58 -13.84
CA TYR A 99 -6.97 -2.72 -14.63
C TYR A 99 -6.84 -1.30 -14.10
N LEU A 100 -6.55 -0.38 -14.98
CA LEU A 100 -6.45 1.04 -14.65
C LEU A 100 -7.44 1.81 -15.52
N ASN A 101 -8.27 2.64 -14.91
CA ASN A 101 -9.08 3.62 -15.59
C ASN A 101 -8.67 5.01 -15.09
N SER A 102 -8.11 5.82 -15.95
CA SER A 102 -7.72 7.19 -15.65
C SER A 102 -8.50 8.12 -16.57
N MET A 103 -9.43 8.87 -15.99
CA MET A 103 -10.27 9.83 -16.73
C MET A 103 -10.90 9.25 -18.00
N GLY A 104 -11.41 8.01 -17.92
CA GLY A 104 -12.04 7.31 -19.04
C GLY A 104 -11.09 6.49 -19.92
N THR A 105 -9.76 6.69 -19.82
CA THR A 105 -8.78 5.84 -20.51
C THR A 105 -8.57 4.57 -19.74
N LYS A 106 -8.88 3.43 -20.35
CA LYS A 106 -8.78 2.11 -19.74
C LYS A 106 -7.58 1.35 -20.25
N THR A 107 -6.77 0.83 -19.35
CA THR A 107 -5.64 -0.04 -19.65
C THR A 107 -5.72 -1.31 -18.83
N GLN A 108 -5.22 -2.41 -19.39
CA GLN A 108 -5.10 -3.71 -18.74
C GLN A 108 -3.68 -4.21 -18.87
N SER A 109 -3.19 -4.86 -17.82
CA SER A 109 -1.89 -5.52 -17.81
C SER A 109 -1.94 -6.74 -16.90
N THR A 110 -0.81 -7.42 -16.73
CA THR A 110 -0.64 -8.52 -15.78
C THR A 110 0.03 -8.02 -14.51
N VAL A 111 -0.18 -8.69 -13.38
CA VAL A 111 0.35 -8.27 -12.07
C VAL A 111 1.88 -8.27 -12.01
N ASP A 112 2.55 -9.10 -12.83
CA ASP A 112 4.02 -9.14 -12.95
C ASP A 112 4.61 -7.81 -13.43
N LYS A 113 3.87 -7.05 -14.24
CA LYS A 113 4.30 -5.73 -14.72
C LYS A 113 4.42 -4.68 -13.60
N ILE A 114 3.71 -4.87 -12.51
CA ILE A 114 3.82 -4.02 -11.32
C ILE A 114 4.67 -4.67 -10.21
N GLY A 115 5.33 -5.80 -10.50
CA GLY A 115 6.22 -6.49 -9.58
C GLY A 115 5.55 -7.47 -8.63
N LEU A 116 4.26 -7.76 -8.84
CA LEU A 116 3.54 -8.76 -8.05
C LEU A 116 3.57 -10.11 -8.78
N LYS A 117 3.60 -11.19 -8.02
CA LYS A 117 3.44 -12.55 -8.55
C LYS A 117 1.96 -12.94 -8.49
N GLN A 118 1.49 -13.65 -9.50
CA GLN A 118 0.16 -14.23 -9.49
C GLN A 118 -0.01 -15.14 -8.25
N ASN A 119 -1.17 -15.10 -7.63
CA ASN A 119 -1.54 -15.88 -6.43
C ASN A 119 -0.67 -15.58 -5.18
N SER A 120 0.07 -14.47 -5.16
CA SER A 120 0.80 -14.06 -3.97
C SER A 120 -0.05 -13.16 -3.07
N LYS A 121 0.21 -13.24 -1.76
CA LYS A 121 -0.39 -12.39 -0.72
C LYS A 121 0.53 -11.23 -0.41
N LEU A 122 0.02 -10.17 0.19
CA LEU A 122 0.82 -8.98 0.52
C LEU A 122 1.97 -9.29 1.47
N ASN A 123 1.80 -10.22 2.42
CA ASN A 123 2.86 -10.59 3.33
C ASN A 123 4.10 -11.19 2.64
N THR A 124 3.94 -11.80 1.45
CA THR A 124 5.07 -12.28 0.63
C THR A 124 6.04 -11.16 0.24
N TYR A 125 5.58 -9.91 0.28
CA TYR A 125 6.37 -8.71 -0.04
C TYR A 125 6.83 -7.96 1.20
N ASN A 126 6.61 -8.51 2.40
CA ASN A 126 7.15 -7.96 3.64
C ASN A 126 8.68 -8.15 3.65
N PRO A 127 9.48 -7.08 3.58
CA PRO A 127 10.94 -7.20 3.55
C PRO A 127 11.53 -7.65 4.89
N PHE A 128 10.73 -7.69 5.93
CA PHE A 128 11.12 -8.03 7.30
C PHE A 128 10.64 -9.43 7.71
N LEU A 129 9.99 -10.18 6.81
CA LEU A 129 9.36 -11.47 7.13
C LEU A 129 10.32 -12.50 7.72
N ASP A 130 11.57 -12.51 7.23
CA ASP A 130 12.60 -13.49 7.60
C ASP A 130 13.56 -12.98 8.68
N LEU A 131 13.33 -11.79 9.25
CA LEU A 131 14.17 -11.22 10.29
C LEU A 131 13.72 -11.70 11.67
N THR A 132 14.68 -12.02 12.54
CA THR A 132 14.43 -12.31 13.94
C THR A 132 14.24 -11.03 14.74
N ASP A 133 13.65 -11.14 15.95
CA ASP A 133 13.45 -10.00 16.85
C ASP A 133 14.77 -9.27 17.14
N ASP A 134 15.88 -10.01 17.32
CA ASP A 134 17.22 -9.44 17.52
C ASP A 134 17.77 -8.69 16.30
N GLN A 135 17.29 -9.00 15.10
CA GLN A 135 17.68 -8.34 13.85
C GLN A 135 16.79 -7.12 13.54
N LEU A 136 15.61 -7.05 14.13
CA LEU A 136 14.69 -5.92 14.04
C LEU A 136 15.03 -4.80 15.03
N CYS A 137 15.68 -5.13 16.10
CA CYS A 137 16.22 -4.25 17.14
C CYS A 137 17.73 -4.14 17.03
#